data_fa3db492b2526321e477c472e62dc28c
#
_entry.id   fa3db492b2526321e477c472e62dc28c
#
_cell.length_a   1.000
_cell.length_b   1.000
_cell.length_c   1.000
_cell.angle_alpha   90.00
_cell.angle_beta   90.00
_cell.angle_gamma   90.00
#
_symmetry.space_group_name_H-M   'P 1'
#
loop_
_entity.id
_entity.type
_entity.pdbx_description
1 polymer ?
#
loop_
_entity_poly.entity_id
_entity_poly.type
_entity_poly.pdbx_seq_one_letter_code
_entity_poly.pdbx_strand_id
1 'polypeptide(L)'
;WTQAVDYPIDRLISFLEDEIRDYGLQLNPEFQRGHVWTRKQQIAYVEFLLRGGRTGRDLYFNNPSWHRSVAPGLYNDYVCVDGLQRITAISRFIHNELPVFGSKYKEFTDSMRMTQDTIRIHINDLQTYEEVLAWYIEMNAGGTPHKKSEIQRVQIYWMLRKGPIKTTKTPRDIPGRFSTAFFLHF
;
A
#
# COMPACT_ATOMS: atom_id res chain seq x y z
N TRP A 1 9.01 -5.61 11.67
CA TRP A 1 9.85 -6.51 10.85
C TRP A 1 9.28 -6.55 9.44
N THR A 2 10.09 -6.38 8.42
CA THR A 2 9.60 -6.34 7.03
C THR A 2 10.22 -7.49 6.27
N GLN A 3 9.41 -8.36 5.68
CA GLN A 3 9.84 -9.34 4.70
C GLN A 3 9.68 -8.75 3.30
N ALA A 4 10.67 -8.95 2.43
CA ALA A 4 10.60 -8.52 1.05
C ALA A 4 10.67 -9.74 0.11
N VAL A 5 9.78 -9.79 -0.87
CA VAL A 5 9.70 -10.84 -1.89
C VAL A 5 9.55 -10.19 -3.25
N ASP A 6 10.34 -10.65 -4.23
CA ASP A 6 10.27 -10.19 -5.61
C ASP A 6 9.33 -11.09 -6.43
N TYR A 7 8.32 -10.48 -7.06
CA TYR A 7 7.38 -11.17 -7.94
C TYR A 7 7.55 -10.71 -9.39
N PRO A 8 7.62 -11.62 -10.35
CA PRO A 8 7.50 -11.27 -11.76
C PRO A 8 6.18 -10.55 -12.04
N ILE A 9 6.20 -9.57 -12.95
CA ILE A 9 5.02 -8.74 -13.25
C ILE A 9 3.83 -9.60 -13.70
N ASP A 10 4.08 -10.62 -14.51
CA ASP A 10 3.04 -11.53 -15.02
C ASP A 10 2.36 -12.38 -13.94
N ARG A 11 3.04 -12.60 -12.80
CA ARG A 11 2.52 -13.41 -11.68
C ARG A 11 2.01 -12.59 -10.51
N LEU A 12 2.36 -11.31 -10.47
CA LEU A 12 1.98 -10.42 -9.37
C LEU A 12 0.46 -10.38 -9.17
N ILE A 13 -0.28 -10.23 -10.27
CA ILE A 13 -1.73 -10.00 -10.18
C ILE A 13 -2.45 -11.27 -9.73
N SER A 14 -2.09 -12.44 -10.26
CA SER A 14 -2.67 -13.71 -9.78
C SER A 14 -2.35 -13.96 -8.32
N PHE A 15 -1.14 -13.66 -7.87
CA PHE A 15 -0.78 -13.73 -6.45
C PHE A 15 -1.67 -12.82 -5.60
N LEU A 16 -1.84 -11.55 -5.98
CA LEU A 16 -2.68 -10.61 -5.22
C LEU A 16 -4.15 -11.01 -5.22
N GLU A 17 -4.67 -11.57 -6.31
CA GLU A 17 -6.04 -12.10 -6.40
C GLU A 17 -6.23 -13.29 -5.44
N ASP A 18 -5.24 -14.17 -5.33
CA ASP A 18 -5.25 -15.26 -4.35
C ASP A 18 -5.22 -14.72 -2.92
N GLU A 19 -4.38 -13.73 -2.62
CA GLU A 19 -4.32 -13.09 -1.30
C GLU A 19 -5.64 -12.40 -0.92
N ILE A 20 -6.32 -11.77 -1.89
CA ILE A 20 -7.65 -11.18 -1.68
C ILE A 20 -8.67 -12.26 -1.35
N ARG A 21 -8.71 -13.33 -2.14
CA ARG A 21 -9.70 -14.40 -2.02
C ARG A 21 -9.50 -15.24 -0.76
N ASP A 22 -8.26 -15.64 -0.48
CA ASP A 22 -7.97 -16.67 0.52
C ASP A 22 -7.60 -16.05 1.88
N TYR A 23 -7.03 -14.86 1.90
CA TYR A 23 -6.55 -14.20 3.12
C TYR A 23 -7.18 -12.84 3.41
N GLY A 24 -8.12 -12.38 2.57
CA GLY A 24 -8.87 -11.16 2.79
C GLY A 24 -8.05 -9.87 2.62
N LEU A 25 -7.02 -9.89 1.77
CA LEU A 25 -6.24 -8.68 1.46
C LEU A 25 -7.15 -7.54 0.97
N GLN A 26 -7.08 -6.40 1.62
CA GLN A 26 -7.76 -5.18 1.24
C GLN A 26 -6.78 -4.25 0.49
N LEU A 27 -6.95 -4.09 -0.82
CA LEU A 27 -6.10 -3.20 -1.62
C LEU A 27 -6.38 -1.72 -1.37
N ASN A 28 -7.64 -1.39 -1.04
CA ASN A 28 -8.08 -0.03 -0.77
C ASN A 28 -8.78 0.07 0.59
N PRO A 29 -8.03 -0.03 1.70
CA PRO A 29 -8.61 0.12 3.03
C PRO A 29 -9.17 1.53 3.23
N GLU A 30 -10.06 1.71 4.21
CA GLU A 30 -10.81 2.96 4.44
C GLU A 30 -9.94 4.21 4.65
N PHE A 31 -8.72 4.05 5.13
CA PHE A 31 -7.80 5.18 5.31
C PHE A 31 -7.12 5.63 4.01
N GLN A 32 -7.19 4.87 2.93
CA GLN A 32 -6.63 5.27 1.65
C GLN A 32 -7.60 6.14 0.84
N ARG A 33 -7.04 6.96 -0.04
CA ARG A 33 -7.80 7.88 -0.91
C ARG A 33 -8.41 7.21 -2.16
N GLY A 34 -8.25 5.90 -2.31
CA GLY A 34 -8.69 5.19 -3.48
C GLY A 34 -7.82 5.42 -4.73
N HIS A 35 -8.29 4.90 -5.85
CA HIS A 35 -7.57 5.02 -7.12
C HIS A 35 -7.77 6.42 -7.74
N VAL A 36 -6.66 7.13 -8.00
CA VAL A 36 -6.68 8.52 -8.51
C VAL A 36 -5.89 8.71 -9.80
N TRP A 37 -5.05 7.75 -10.22
CA TRP A 37 -4.29 7.90 -11.46
C TRP A 37 -5.19 7.89 -12.69
N THR A 38 -4.97 8.85 -13.57
CA THR A 38 -5.59 8.89 -14.89
C THR A 38 -5.12 7.72 -15.75
N ARG A 39 -5.90 7.39 -16.79
CA ARG A 39 -5.51 6.38 -17.78
C ARG A 39 -4.10 6.62 -18.35
N LYS A 40 -3.77 7.89 -18.64
CA LYS A 40 -2.45 8.28 -19.16
C LYS A 40 -1.33 7.98 -18.18
N GLN A 41 -1.54 8.28 -16.89
CA GLN A 41 -0.55 7.98 -15.83
C GLN A 41 -0.35 6.48 -15.65
N GLN A 42 -1.41 5.69 -15.70
CA GLN A 42 -1.33 4.23 -15.62
C GLN A 42 -0.51 3.65 -16.78
N ILE A 43 -0.79 4.07 -18.01
CA ILE A 43 -0.04 3.63 -19.20
C ILE A 43 1.42 4.02 -19.07
N ALA A 44 1.72 5.28 -18.75
CA ALA A 44 3.06 5.78 -18.60
C ALA A 44 3.88 5.01 -17.55
N TYR A 45 3.25 4.63 -16.44
CA TYR A 45 3.88 3.84 -15.41
C TYR A 45 4.26 2.43 -15.90
N VAL A 46 3.33 1.72 -16.55
CA VAL A 46 3.61 0.37 -17.07
C VAL A 46 4.67 0.43 -18.17
N GLU A 47 4.61 1.42 -19.06
CA GLU A 47 5.65 1.64 -20.07
C GLU A 47 7.02 1.90 -19.43
N PHE A 48 7.07 2.71 -18.37
CA PHE A 48 8.31 2.96 -17.62
C PHE A 48 8.87 1.67 -17.03
N LEU A 49 8.03 0.82 -16.41
CA LEU A 49 8.46 -0.48 -15.90
C LEU A 49 9.06 -1.37 -17.00
N LEU A 50 8.36 -1.49 -18.13
CA LEU A 50 8.76 -2.37 -19.23
C LEU A 50 9.98 -1.87 -20.02
N ARG A 51 10.32 -0.58 -19.89
CA ARG A 51 11.61 -0.03 -20.36
C ARG A 51 12.77 -0.27 -19.40
N GLY A 52 12.55 -1.01 -18.31
CA GLY A 52 13.57 -1.28 -17.30
C GLY A 52 13.69 -0.20 -16.22
N GLY A 53 12.66 0.64 -16.05
CA GLY A 53 12.62 1.63 -14.97
C GLY A 53 12.75 0.97 -13.60
N ARG A 54 13.63 1.49 -12.75
CA ARG A 54 14.01 0.84 -11.48
C ARG A 54 13.30 1.41 -10.25
N THR A 55 12.68 2.58 -10.36
CA THR A 55 11.92 3.22 -9.28
C THR A 55 10.44 2.84 -9.33
N GLY A 56 9.73 3.00 -8.20
CA GLY A 56 8.30 2.70 -8.14
C GLY A 56 7.96 1.22 -8.30
N ARG A 57 8.89 0.33 -7.92
CA ARG A 57 8.72 -1.13 -7.97
C ARG A 57 8.36 -1.74 -6.63
N ASP A 58 8.29 -0.95 -5.56
CA ASP A 58 7.99 -1.43 -4.23
C ASP A 58 6.50 -1.30 -3.93
N LEU A 59 5.91 -2.34 -3.32
CA LEU A 59 4.56 -2.37 -2.81
C LEU A 59 4.63 -2.70 -1.32
N TYR A 60 3.80 -2.05 -0.50
CA TYR A 60 3.85 -2.18 0.94
C TYR A 60 2.52 -2.64 1.51
N PHE A 61 2.57 -3.73 2.27
CA PHE A 61 1.43 -4.38 2.89
C PHE A 61 1.65 -4.55 4.39
N ASN A 62 0.57 -4.61 5.14
CA ASN A 62 0.61 -5.03 6.53
C ASN A 62 -0.30 -6.24 6.74
N ASN A 63 0.27 -7.31 7.30
CA ASN A 63 -0.49 -8.49 7.71
C ASN A 63 -0.10 -8.85 9.15
N PRO A 64 -0.93 -8.54 10.16
CA PRO A 64 -0.62 -8.82 11.56
C PRO A 64 -0.36 -10.31 11.87
N SER A 65 -0.95 -11.21 11.08
CA SER A 65 -0.79 -12.66 11.23
C SER A 65 0.31 -13.27 10.36
N TRP A 66 1.13 -12.46 9.69
CA TRP A 66 2.16 -12.97 8.76
C TRP A 66 3.16 -13.94 9.42
N HIS A 67 3.60 -13.67 10.64
CA HIS A 67 4.55 -14.51 11.37
C HIS A 67 3.95 -15.21 12.59
N ARG A 68 2.73 -14.89 12.98
CA ARG A 68 2.10 -15.40 14.21
C ARG A 68 0.58 -15.30 14.13
N SER A 69 -0.10 -16.17 14.83
CA SER A 69 -1.54 -16.03 14.99
C SER A 69 -1.87 -14.82 15.85
N VAL A 70 -2.87 -14.05 15.44
CA VAL A 70 -3.40 -12.91 16.19
C VAL A 70 -4.55 -13.40 17.07
N ALA A 71 -4.58 -12.97 18.34
CA ALA A 71 -5.64 -13.35 19.25
C ALA A 71 -7.02 -12.82 18.82
N PRO A 72 -8.11 -13.55 19.06
CA PRO A 72 -9.45 -13.09 18.71
C PRO A 72 -9.77 -11.71 19.30
N GLY A 73 -10.37 -10.84 18.47
CA GLY A 73 -10.76 -9.49 18.88
C GLY A 73 -9.66 -8.42 18.79
N LEU A 74 -8.43 -8.81 18.43
CA LEU A 74 -7.38 -7.84 18.09
C LEU A 74 -7.41 -7.45 16.61
N TYR A 75 -6.68 -6.38 16.28
CA TYR A 75 -6.52 -5.94 14.89
C TYR A 75 -5.84 -7.03 14.06
N ASN A 76 -6.47 -7.43 12.98
CA ASN A 76 -5.97 -8.48 12.08
C ASN A 76 -6.27 -8.22 10.61
N ASP A 77 -6.39 -6.95 10.22
CA ASP A 77 -6.66 -6.61 8.82
C ASP A 77 -5.38 -6.75 7.97
N TYR A 78 -5.46 -7.52 6.90
CA TYR A 78 -4.45 -7.58 5.87
C TYR A 78 -4.70 -6.47 4.85
N VAL A 79 -3.82 -5.49 4.78
CA VAL A 79 -4.07 -4.25 4.02
C VAL A 79 -2.88 -3.85 3.14
N CYS A 80 -3.17 -3.25 1.99
CA CYS A 80 -2.20 -2.50 1.22
C CYS A 80 -1.99 -1.13 1.88
N VAL A 81 -0.76 -0.78 2.21
CA VAL A 81 -0.38 0.51 2.80
C VAL A 81 0.07 1.50 1.74
N ASP A 82 0.87 1.06 0.77
CA ASP A 82 1.22 1.85 -0.41
C ASP A 82 1.39 0.94 -1.63
N GLY A 83 0.89 1.39 -2.78
CA GLY A 83 1.00 0.67 -4.03
C GLY A 83 -0.30 0.54 -4.83
N LEU A 84 -1.45 0.93 -4.30
CA LEU A 84 -2.76 0.79 -4.96
C LEU A 84 -2.75 1.28 -6.42
N GLN A 85 -2.16 2.45 -6.69
CA GLN A 85 -2.13 3.02 -8.04
C GLN A 85 -1.32 2.15 -9.00
N ARG A 86 -0.18 1.66 -8.53
CA ARG A 86 0.74 0.79 -9.28
C ARG A 86 0.11 -0.56 -9.56
N ILE A 87 -0.49 -1.19 -8.55
CA ILE A 87 -1.22 -2.46 -8.66
C ILE A 87 -2.35 -2.32 -9.68
N THR A 88 -3.16 -1.27 -9.57
CA THR A 88 -4.28 -1.04 -10.49
C THR A 88 -3.80 -0.87 -11.93
N ALA A 89 -2.71 -0.15 -12.17
CA ALA A 89 -2.16 0.03 -13.51
C ALA A 89 -1.68 -1.30 -14.10
N ILE A 90 -0.93 -2.09 -13.34
CA ILE A 90 -0.45 -3.41 -13.77
C ILE A 90 -1.63 -4.36 -14.01
N SER A 91 -2.59 -4.43 -13.08
CA SER A 91 -3.77 -5.29 -13.20
C SER A 91 -4.56 -5.00 -14.47
N ARG A 92 -4.85 -3.73 -14.74
CA ARG A 92 -5.60 -3.32 -15.94
C ARG A 92 -4.84 -3.62 -17.23
N PHE A 93 -3.52 -3.58 -17.22
CA PHE A 93 -2.70 -3.99 -18.36
C PHE A 93 -2.79 -5.51 -18.56
N ILE A 94 -2.55 -6.31 -17.53
CA ILE A 94 -2.63 -7.79 -17.57
C ILE A 94 -4.02 -8.26 -18.03
N HIS A 95 -5.08 -7.59 -17.59
CA HIS A 95 -6.47 -7.88 -18.02
C HIS A 95 -6.86 -7.28 -19.39
N ASN A 96 -5.90 -6.77 -20.17
CA ASN A 96 -6.11 -6.21 -21.50
C ASN A 96 -6.98 -4.94 -21.55
N GLU A 97 -7.10 -4.21 -20.46
CA GLU A 97 -7.86 -2.97 -20.39
C GLU A 97 -7.06 -1.74 -20.83
N LEU A 98 -5.73 -1.76 -20.61
CA LEU A 98 -4.83 -0.68 -20.99
C LEU A 98 -3.93 -1.12 -22.16
N PRO A 99 -3.83 -0.34 -23.25
CA PRO A 99 -2.77 -0.50 -24.22
C PRO A 99 -1.48 0.12 -23.69
N VAL A 100 -0.39 -0.60 -23.79
CA VAL A 100 0.97 -0.17 -23.41
C VAL A 100 1.81 -0.28 -24.67
N PHE A 101 2.57 0.75 -25.03
CA PHE A 101 3.20 0.88 -26.36
C PHE A 101 2.21 0.66 -27.51
N GLY A 102 0.96 1.05 -27.34
CA GLY A 102 -0.09 0.87 -28.33
C GLY A 102 -0.68 -0.54 -28.43
N SER A 103 -0.19 -1.53 -27.67
CA SER A 103 -0.62 -2.94 -27.71
C SER A 103 -1.19 -3.40 -26.36
N LYS A 104 -2.17 -4.29 -26.41
CA LYS A 104 -2.70 -4.96 -25.22
C LYS A 104 -1.79 -6.10 -24.77
N TYR A 105 -1.87 -6.49 -23.51
CA TYR A 105 -1.02 -7.53 -22.94
C TYR A 105 -0.98 -8.82 -23.76
N LYS A 106 -2.14 -9.31 -24.20
CA LYS A 106 -2.26 -10.52 -25.05
C LYS A 106 -1.58 -10.42 -26.41
N GLU A 107 -1.24 -9.22 -26.86
CA GLU A 107 -0.59 -8.94 -28.15
C GLU A 107 0.94 -8.88 -28.02
N PHE A 108 1.46 -8.89 -26.79
CA PHE A 108 2.90 -8.90 -26.53
C PHE A 108 3.47 -10.29 -26.83
N THR A 109 4.48 -10.33 -27.69
CA THR A 109 5.22 -11.54 -28.04
C THR A 109 6.51 -11.73 -27.21
N ASP A 110 6.99 -10.66 -26.56
CA ASP A 110 8.18 -10.66 -25.71
C ASP A 110 7.80 -11.02 -24.26
N SER A 111 7.59 -12.32 -24.03
CA SER A 111 7.28 -12.83 -22.71
C SER A 111 8.45 -12.71 -21.71
N MET A 112 9.69 -12.59 -22.19
CA MET A 112 10.87 -12.53 -21.31
C MET A 112 10.90 -11.28 -20.45
N ARG A 113 10.46 -10.13 -20.95
CA ARG A 113 10.39 -8.90 -20.14
C ARG A 113 9.42 -9.02 -18.97
N MET A 114 8.29 -9.69 -19.18
CA MET A 114 7.28 -9.87 -18.14
C MET A 114 7.72 -10.84 -17.03
N THR A 115 8.56 -11.82 -17.36
CA THR A 115 9.06 -12.80 -16.40
C THR A 115 10.32 -12.36 -15.69
N GLN A 116 11.11 -11.46 -16.29
CA GLN A 116 12.37 -10.97 -15.70
C GLN A 116 12.20 -9.69 -14.90
N ASP A 117 11.23 -8.83 -15.29
CA ASP A 117 10.93 -7.62 -14.53
C ASP A 117 10.11 -7.95 -13.29
N THR A 118 10.61 -7.57 -12.12
CA THR A 118 9.99 -7.88 -10.84
C THR A 118 9.45 -6.63 -10.14
N ILE A 119 8.41 -6.84 -9.36
CA ILE A 119 7.88 -5.92 -8.36
C ILE A 119 8.20 -6.48 -6.99
N ARG A 120 8.71 -5.65 -6.10
CA ARG A 120 9.05 -6.04 -4.74
C ARG A 120 7.89 -5.78 -3.81
N ILE A 121 7.46 -6.82 -3.13
CA ILE A 121 6.43 -6.78 -2.10
C ILE A 121 7.12 -6.74 -0.73
N HIS A 122 6.79 -5.75 0.07
CA HIS A 122 7.20 -5.63 1.46
C HIS A 122 5.99 -5.91 2.35
N ILE A 123 6.12 -6.89 3.25
CA ILE A 123 5.06 -7.24 4.21
C ILE A 123 5.57 -6.96 5.61
N ASN A 124 4.84 -6.12 6.33
CA ASN A 124 5.08 -5.81 7.73
C ASN A 124 4.01 -6.50 8.60
N ASP A 125 4.28 -6.71 9.87
CA ASP A 125 3.41 -7.39 10.83
C ASP A 125 2.99 -6.50 12.00
N LEU A 126 2.72 -5.22 11.73
CA LEU A 126 2.23 -4.28 12.74
C LEU A 126 0.91 -4.78 13.34
N GLN A 127 0.79 -4.69 14.66
CA GLN A 127 -0.26 -5.38 15.41
C GLN A 127 -1.44 -4.49 15.78
N THR A 128 -1.35 -3.20 15.51
CA THR A 128 -2.41 -2.24 15.83
C THR A 128 -2.74 -1.38 14.62
N TYR A 129 -4.00 -0.98 14.54
CA TYR A 129 -4.47 -0.07 13.49
C TYR A 129 -3.70 1.26 13.51
N GLU A 130 -3.34 1.74 14.70
CA GLU A 130 -2.59 2.98 14.90
C GLU A 130 -1.19 2.93 14.31
N GLU A 131 -0.50 1.81 14.51
CA GLU A 131 0.83 1.61 13.92
C GLU A 131 0.76 1.58 12.39
N VAL A 132 -0.23 0.91 11.83
CA VAL A 132 -0.44 0.86 10.37
C VAL A 132 -0.74 2.25 9.84
N LEU A 133 -1.59 3.01 10.53
CA LEU A 133 -1.96 4.36 10.12
C LEU A 133 -0.78 5.33 10.21
N ALA A 134 0.01 5.24 11.27
CA ALA A 134 1.24 6.02 11.41
C ALA A 134 2.22 5.71 10.27
N TRP A 135 2.38 4.44 9.95
CA TRP A 135 3.23 4.01 8.83
C TRP A 135 2.69 4.51 7.47
N TYR A 136 1.38 4.44 7.24
CA TYR A 136 0.76 4.99 6.04
C TYR A 136 1.04 6.50 5.88
N ILE A 137 0.89 7.27 6.95
CA ILE A 137 1.17 8.72 6.95
C ILE A 137 2.66 8.97 6.68
N GLU A 138 3.56 8.24 7.33
CA GLU A 138 5.00 8.37 7.16
C GLU A 138 5.45 8.06 5.72
N MET A 139 4.94 6.98 5.14
CA MET A 139 5.21 6.59 3.75
C MET A 139 4.77 7.65 2.74
N ASN A 140 3.67 8.34 3.03
CA ASN A 140 3.11 9.34 2.13
C ASN A 140 3.62 10.77 2.39
N ALA A 141 4.29 11.02 3.51
CA ALA A 141 4.83 12.34 3.86
C ALA A 141 5.98 12.78 2.93
N GLY A 142 6.70 11.85 2.31
CA GLY A 142 7.81 12.12 1.38
C GLY A 142 7.41 12.21 -0.11
N GLY A 143 6.14 11.96 -0.45
CA GLY A 143 5.61 11.94 -1.82
C GLY A 143 4.86 13.22 -2.22
N THR A 144 3.96 13.10 -3.19
CA THR A 144 3.03 14.20 -3.52
C THR A 144 2.24 14.57 -2.27
N PRO A 145 2.27 15.84 -1.81
CA PRO A 145 1.65 16.22 -0.54
C PRO A 145 0.17 15.81 -0.52
N HIS A 146 -0.23 15.04 0.49
CA HIS A 146 -1.64 14.81 0.76
C HIS A 146 -2.29 16.16 1.07
N LYS A 147 -3.47 16.39 0.53
CA LYS A 147 -4.24 17.56 0.92
C LYS A 147 -4.46 17.49 2.44
N LYS A 148 -4.35 18.62 3.13
CA LYS A 148 -4.61 18.71 4.58
C LYS A 148 -5.91 18.00 4.99
N SER A 149 -6.93 18.06 4.12
CA SER A 149 -8.21 17.38 4.30
C SER A 149 -8.12 15.84 4.30
N GLU A 150 -7.16 15.24 3.61
CA GLU A 150 -6.99 13.77 3.59
C GLU A 150 -6.36 13.29 4.89
N ILE A 151 -5.32 14.00 5.37
CA ILE A 151 -4.70 13.71 6.67
C ILE A 151 -5.71 13.92 7.81
N GLN A 152 -6.48 15.00 7.77
CA GLN A 152 -7.55 15.27 8.74
C GLN A 152 -8.64 14.20 8.71
N ARG A 153 -9.03 13.72 7.53
CA ARG A 153 -10.03 12.65 7.37
C ARG A 153 -9.57 11.37 8.05
N VAL A 154 -8.31 10.99 7.86
CA VAL A 154 -7.69 9.83 8.48
C VAL A 154 -7.62 10.01 10.01
N GLN A 155 -7.23 11.19 10.49
CA GLN A 155 -7.20 11.51 11.92
C GLN A 155 -8.60 11.51 12.57
N ILE A 156 -9.60 12.10 11.89
CA ILE A 156 -11.00 12.13 12.36
C ILE A 156 -11.56 10.70 12.41
N TYR A 157 -11.32 9.88 11.39
CA TYR A 157 -11.73 8.48 11.36
C TYR A 157 -11.15 7.71 12.55
N TRP A 158 -9.88 7.93 12.84
CA TRP A 158 -9.21 7.34 14.00
C TRP A 158 -9.84 7.78 15.34
N MET A 159 -10.13 9.07 15.50
CA MET A 159 -10.78 9.63 16.70
C MET A 159 -12.19 9.06 16.90
N LEU A 160 -12.96 8.90 15.82
CA LEU A 160 -14.34 8.40 15.89
C LEU A 160 -14.41 6.91 16.23
N ARG A 161 -13.42 6.12 15.80
CA ARG A 161 -13.40 4.67 16.05
C ARG A 161 -12.99 4.31 17.48
N LYS A 162 -12.22 5.17 18.15
CA LYS A 162 -11.73 4.92 19.53
C LYS A 162 -12.57 5.55 20.64
N GLY A 163 -13.48 6.48 20.34
CA GLY A 163 -14.06 7.33 21.37
C GLY A 163 -12.98 8.21 22.04
N PRO A 164 -13.35 9.04 23.03
CA PRO A 164 -12.38 9.90 23.72
C PRO A 164 -11.30 9.03 24.37
N ILE A 165 -10.03 9.27 24.01
CA ILE A 165 -8.88 8.63 24.62
C ILE A 165 -8.91 8.94 26.10
N LYS A 166 -9.18 7.95 26.95
CA LYS A 166 -8.88 8.05 28.36
C LYS A 166 -7.37 8.01 28.48
N THR A 167 -6.71 9.15 28.41
CA THR A 167 -5.29 9.29 28.69
C THR A 167 -5.06 9.05 30.15
N THR A 168 -4.74 7.82 30.52
CA THR A 168 -4.27 7.48 31.88
C THR A 168 -2.75 7.67 32.02
N LYS A 169 -2.07 8.14 30.98
CA LYS A 169 -0.62 8.42 31.02
C LYS A 169 -0.33 9.83 30.51
N THR A 170 0.43 10.56 31.31
CA THR A 170 0.98 11.85 30.91
C THR A 170 2.01 11.67 29.79
N PRO A 171 2.27 12.70 28.94
CA PRO A 171 3.21 12.60 27.82
C PRO A 171 4.64 12.17 28.17
N ARG A 172 4.98 12.06 29.46
CA ARG A 172 6.30 11.64 29.96
C ARG A 172 6.52 10.12 29.98
N ASP A 173 5.46 9.32 29.82
CA ASP A 173 5.51 7.86 29.99
C ASP A 173 5.59 7.10 28.65
N ILE A 174 5.77 7.79 27.55
CA ILE A 174 5.98 7.18 26.24
C ILE A 174 7.50 7.15 25.99
N PRO A 175 8.14 5.97 25.97
CA PRO A 175 9.59 5.90 25.66
C PRO A 175 9.82 6.40 24.23
N GLY A 176 10.44 7.55 24.15
CA GLY A 176 11.02 8.24 23.03
C GLY A 176 10.75 7.73 21.62
N ARG A 177 9.81 8.35 20.93
CA ARG A 177 9.86 8.49 19.46
C ARG A 177 8.92 9.54 18.84
N PHE A 178 8.14 10.30 19.61
CA PHE A 178 7.40 11.42 19.02
C PHE A 178 7.54 12.67 19.87
N SER A 179 8.37 13.60 19.42
CA SER A 179 8.40 14.96 19.95
C SER A 179 7.09 15.66 19.59
N THR A 180 6.40 16.19 20.58
CA THR A 180 5.17 16.99 20.47
C THR A 180 5.28 18.21 19.52
N ALA A 181 6.48 18.51 19.04
CA ALA A 181 6.76 19.61 18.11
C ALA A 181 6.28 19.34 16.67
N PHE A 182 5.95 18.10 16.31
CA PHE A 182 5.52 17.77 14.95
C PHE A 182 4.03 18.03 14.67
N PHE A 183 3.23 18.27 15.70
CA PHE A 183 1.77 18.42 15.58
C PHE A 183 1.24 19.85 15.50
N LEU A 184 2.09 20.86 15.66
CA LEU A 184 1.65 22.26 15.74
C LEU A 184 2.04 23.15 14.54
N HIS A 185 2.65 22.60 13.47
CA HIS A 185 3.14 23.41 12.35
C HIS A 185 2.74 22.87 10.97
N PHE A 186 1.56 22.27 10.80
CA PHE A 186 0.97 22.01 9.48
C PHE A 186 -0.51 22.32 9.47
#